data_6971f095a4e6792823e3380e91b37d84
#
_entry.id   6971f095a4e6792823e3380e91b37d84
#
_cell.length_a   1.000
_cell.length_b   1.000
_cell.length_c   1.000
_cell.angle_alpha   90.00
_cell.angle_beta   90.00
_cell.angle_gamma   90.00
#
_symmetry.space_group_name_H-M   'P 1'
#
loop_
_entity.id
_entity.type
_entity.pdbx_description
1 polymer ?
#
loop_
_entity_poly.entity_id
_entity_poly.type
_entity_poly.pdbx_seq_one_letter_code
_entity_poly.pdbx_strand_id
1 'polypeptide(L)'
;NHLKGDTLLCHAAEVQARHPHQLVVDVRNGPELDKLGRIPGALHIPLDELRSRLHELPRDKELLISCQVGLRGHVACRLLSQHGFRVKNLSGGFKTWQMASAE
;
A
#
# COMPACT_ATOMS: atom_id res chain seq x y z
N ASN A 1 20.06 2.01 -10.02
CA ASN A 1 19.70 1.79 -9.74
C ASN A 1 19.29 1.56 -9.27
N HIS A 2 19.11 1.56 -9.38
CA HIS A 2 18.48 1.14 -8.89
C HIS A 2 18.13 0.61 -8.84
N LEU A 3 18.60 1.47 -9.00
CA LEU A 3 18.09 0.17 -8.94
C LEU A 3 16.77 -0.06 -9.58
N LYS A 4 16.80 -0.51 -10.74
CA LYS A 4 15.59 -0.78 -11.50
C LYS A 4 14.81 -1.90 -10.85
N GLY A 5 13.50 -1.69 -10.70
CA GLY A 5 12.61 -2.68 -10.12
C GLY A 5 12.59 -2.69 -8.62
N ASP A 6 13.45 -1.93 -7.99
CA ASP A 6 13.42 -1.82 -6.55
C ASP A 6 12.22 -1.00 -6.12
N THR A 7 11.61 -1.43 -5.03
CA THR A 7 10.45 -0.76 -4.47
C THR A 7 10.87 0.08 -3.29
N LEU A 8 10.47 1.35 -3.29
CA LEU A 8 10.68 2.19 -2.12
C LEU A 8 9.82 1.68 -0.98
N LEU A 9 10.35 1.75 0.23
CA LEU A 9 9.66 1.25 1.41
C LEU A 9 9.23 2.39 2.30
N CYS A 10 8.10 2.23 2.97
CA CYS A 10 7.71 3.07 4.08
C CYS A 10 7.51 2.19 5.31
N HIS A 11 7.48 2.81 6.48
CA HIS A 11 7.35 2.10 7.72
C HIS A 11 6.06 2.47 8.43
N ALA A 12 5.67 1.68 9.43
CA ALA A 12 4.43 1.90 10.13
C ALA A 12 4.31 3.32 10.70
N ALA A 13 5.41 3.88 11.20
CA ALA A 13 5.39 5.22 11.74
C ALA A 13 5.03 6.26 10.68
N GLU A 14 5.54 6.09 9.45
CA GLU A 14 5.19 6.99 8.35
C GLU A 14 3.71 6.89 8.00
N VAL A 15 3.17 5.68 8.00
CA VAL A 15 1.76 5.47 7.72
C VAL A 15 0.89 6.11 8.81
N GLN A 16 1.28 5.95 10.07
CA GLN A 16 0.55 6.54 11.18
C GLN A 16 0.56 8.06 11.14
N ALA A 17 1.66 8.65 10.71
CA ALA A 17 1.84 10.09 10.68
C ALA A 17 1.61 10.70 9.30
N ARG A 18 1.01 9.93 8.38
CA ARG A 18 0.85 10.38 7.00
C ARG A 18 0.05 11.67 6.90
N HIS A 19 0.44 12.47 5.93
CA HIS A 19 -0.22 13.76 5.72
C HIS A 19 -1.21 13.65 4.54
N PRO A 20 -2.00 14.72 4.28
CA PRO A 20 -3.08 14.64 3.27
C PRO A 20 -2.63 14.31 1.85
N HIS A 21 -1.34 14.47 1.54
CA HIS A 21 -0.82 14.13 0.22
C HIS A 21 -0.46 12.66 0.08
N GLN A 22 -0.73 11.86 1.09
CA GLN A 22 -0.46 10.42 1.08
C GLN A 22 -1.76 9.66 1.26
N LEU A 23 -1.92 8.58 0.51
CA LEU A 23 -3.10 7.72 0.57
C LEU A 23 -2.65 6.28 0.73
N VAL A 24 -3.21 5.58 1.72
CA VAL A 24 -2.93 4.15 1.89
C VAL A 24 -3.86 3.37 0.96
N VAL A 25 -3.27 2.45 0.19
CA VAL A 25 -4.03 1.55 -0.68
C VAL A 25 -3.77 0.13 -0.22
N ASP A 26 -4.83 -0.56 0.20
CA ASP A 26 -4.74 -1.94 0.68
C ASP A 26 -5.07 -2.88 -0.48
N VAL A 27 -4.12 -3.74 -0.83
CA VAL A 27 -4.26 -4.63 -1.98
C VAL A 27 -4.57 -6.07 -1.58
N ARG A 28 -4.97 -6.29 -0.30
CA ARG A 28 -5.40 -7.59 0.16
C ARG A 28 -6.79 -7.93 -0.36
N ASN A 29 -7.19 -9.21 -0.21
CA ASN A 29 -8.55 -9.64 -0.55
C ASN A 29 -9.55 -9.16 0.50
N GLY A 30 -10.81 -9.00 0.08
CA GLY A 30 -11.86 -8.56 1.01
C GLY A 30 -11.97 -9.39 2.27
N PRO A 31 -11.98 -10.74 2.19
CA PRO A 31 -12.04 -11.56 3.41
C PRO A 31 -10.92 -11.31 4.40
N GLU A 32 -9.72 -10.96 3.93
CA GLU A 32 -8.62 -10.63 4.82
C GLU A 32 -8.93 -9.37 5.64
N LEU A 33 -9.53 -8.36 5.01
CA LEU A 33 -9.90 -7.14 5.72
C LEU A 33 -10.97 -7.40 6.76
N ASP A 34 -11.95 -8.23 6.41
CA ASP A 34 -13.04 -8.56 7.34
C ASP A 34 -12.52 -9.32 8.56
N LYS A 35 -11.54 -10.20 8.35
CA LYS A 35 -11.04 -11.06 9.41
C LYS A 35 -9.96 -10.39 10.25
N LEU A 36 -9.08 -9.62 9.61
CA LEU A 36 -7.87 -9.09 10.24
C LEU A 36 -7.92 -7.59 10.51
N GLY A 37 -8.91 -6.90 9.95
CA GLY A 37 -9.01 -5.45 10.06
C GLY A 37 -8.22 -4.73 8.99
N ARG A 38 -8.24 -3.40 9.03
CA ARG A 38 -7.59 -2.57 8.03
C ARG A 38 -7.00 -1.32 8.65
N ILE A 39 -6.13 -0.65 7.90
CA ILE A 39 -5.60 0.64 8.32
C ILE A 39 -6.70 1.68 8.12
N PRO A 40 -6.99 2.51 9.13
CA PRO A 40 -8.04 3.52 9.00
C PRO A 40 -7.77 4.46 7.82
N GLY A 41 -8.80 4.71 7.03
CA GLY A 41 -8.71 5.61 5.89
C GLY A 41 -8.11 5.00 4.64
N ALA A 42 -7.77 3.71 4.66
CA ALA A 42 -7.19 3.06 3.49
C ALA A 42 -8.24 2.81 2.41
N LEU A 43 -7.83 3.01 1.17
CA LEU A 43 -8.65 2.64 0.02
C LEU A 43 -8.37 1.17 -0.30
N HIS A 44 -9.41 0.38 -0.44
CA HIS A 44 -9.25 -1.05 -0.71
C HIS A 44 -9.41 -1.36 -2.19
N ILE A 45 -8.35 -1.84 -2.81
CA ILE A 45 -8.38 -2.34 -4.19
C ILE A 45 -7.55 -3.62 -4.22
N PRO A 46 -8.20 -4.79 -4.30
CA PRO A 46 -7.44 -6.05 -4.34
C PRO A 46 -6.44 -6.08 -5.50
N LEU A 47 -5.32 -6.74 -5.29
CA LEU A 47 -4.23 -6.76 -6.27
C LEU A 47 -4.70 -7.20 -7.66
N ASP A 48 -5.54 -8.23 -7.73
CA ASP A 48 -6.00 -8.76 -9.00
C ASP A 48 -6.99 -7.83 -9.73
N GLU A 49 -7.50 -6.81 -9.04
CA GLU A 49 -8.38 -5.80 -9.64
C GLU A 49 -7.64 -4.51 -9.93
N LEU A 50 -6.41 -4.37 -9.45
CA LEU A 50 -5.71 -3.10 -9.46
C LEU A 50 -5.53 -2.55 -10.88
N ARG A 51 -5.15 -3.41 -11.82
CA ARG A 51 -4.89 -2.98 -13.20
C ARG A 51 -6.12 -2.38 -13.85
N SER A 52 -7.31 -2.91 -13.53
CA SER A 52 -8.55 -2.41 -14.13
C SER A 52 -9.13 -1.22 -13.38
N ARG A 53 -8.57 -0.88 -12.22
CA ARG A 53 -9.10 0.19 -11.37
C ARG A 53 -8.11 1.33 -11.15
N LEU A 54 -7.11 1.46 -12.02
CA LEU A 54 -6.10 2.53 -11.90
C LEU A 54 -6.73 3.92 -11.93
N HIS A 55 -7.85 4.07 -12.63
CA HIS A 55 -8.54 5.36 -12.72
C HIS A 55 -9.12 5.84 -11.40
N GLU A 56 -9.22 4.95 -10.40
CA GLU A 56 -9.71 5.34 -9.07
C GLU A 56 -8.62 5.95 -8.21
N LEU A 57 -7.37 5.89 -8.65
CA LEU A 57 -6.23 6.33 -7.85
C LEU A 57 -5.82 7.76 -8.20
N PRO A 58 -5.62 8.61 -7.18
CA PRO A 58 -5.18 9.99 -7.44
C PRO A 58 -3.71 9.99 -7.87
N ARG A 59 -3.41 10.79 -8.90
CA ARG A 59 -2.03 10.90 -9.39
C ARG A 59 -1.24 11.99 -8.68
N ASP A 60 -1.93 12.85 -7.92
CA ASP A 60 -1.31 13.94 -7.20
C ASP A 60 -0.95 13.57 -5.76
N LYS A 61 -1.12 12.30 -5.40
CA LYS A 61 -0.79 11.82 -4.07
C LYS A 61 0.23 10.71 -4.14
N GLU A 62 1.03 10.57 -3.08
CA GLU A 62 1.90 9.43 -2.91
C GLU A 62 1.08 8.27 -2.35
N LEU A 63 1.21 7.10 -2.97
CA LEU A 63 0.44 5.93 -2.55
C LEU A 63 1.29 5.04 -1.66
N LEU A 64 0.76 4.75 -0.47
CA LEU A 64 1.42 3.87 0.50
C LEU A 64 0.69 2.53 0.40
N ILE A 65 1.36 1.54 -0.20
CA ILE A 65 0.71 0.28 -0.55
C ILE A 65 0.86 -0.71 0.59
N SER A 66 -0.26 -1.30 1.01
CA SER A 66 -0.31 -2.25 2.11
C SER A 66 -0.85 -3.60 1.64
N CYS A 67 -0.19 -4.68 2.07
CA CYS A 67 -0.75 -6.02 2.00
C CYS A 67 -0.45 -6.69 3.34
N GLN A 68 -0.63 -8.01 3.47
CA GLN A 68 -0.47 -8.64 4.78
C GLN A 68 0.98 -8.64 5.26
N VAL A 69 1.92 -9.02 4.39
CA VAL A 69 3.35 -9.13 4.78
C VAL A 69 4.31 -8.42 3.83
N GLY A 70 3.81 -7.69 2.85
CA GLY A 70 4.65 -6.88 1.96
C GLY A 70 4.89 -7.44 0.58
N LEU A 71 4.61 -8.73 0.33
CA LEU A 71 4.92 -9.34 -0.97
C LEU A 71 4.00 -8.86 -2.08
N ARG A 72 2.69 -8.89 -1.83
CA ARG A 72 1.73 -8.39 -2.81
C ARG A 72 1.87 -6.89 -3.01
N GLY A 73 2.24 -6.18 -1.96
CA GLY A 73 2.49 -4.76 -2.04
C GLY A 73 3.65 -4.44 -2.96
N HIS A 74 4.69 -5.26 -2.95
CA HIS A 74 5.82 -5.09 -3.87
C HIS A 74 5.37 -5.21 -5.32
N VAL A 75 4.56 -6.22 -5.63
CA VAL A 75 4.03 -6.41 -6.99
C VAL A 75 3.15 -5.21 -7.39
N ALA A 76 2.28 -4.76 -6.47
CA ALA A 76 1.42 -3.62 -6.74
C ALA A 76 2.22 -2.36 -7.00
N CYS A 77 3.28 -2.12 -6.23
CA CYS A 77 4.13 -0.96 -6.41
C CYS A 77 4.81 -0.96 -7.77
N ARG A 78 5.27 -2.11 -8.22
CA ARG A 78 5.89 -2.21 -9.53
C ARG A 78 4.90 -1.87 -10.64
N LEU A 79 3.68 -2.40 -10.53
CA LEU A 79 2.63 -2.09 -11.50
C LEU A 79 2.31 -0.60 -11.51
N LEU A 80 2.10 -0.01 -10.35
CA LEU A 80 1.72 1.39 -10.26
C LEU A 80 2.85 2.31 -10.70
N SER A 81 4.08 1.97 -10.37
CA SER A 81 5.23 2.75 -10.79
C SER A 81 5.34 2.78 -12.32
N GLN A 82 5.04 1.66 -12.98
CA GLN A 82 5.05 1.60 -14.43
C GLN A 82 3.99 2.51 -15.05
N HIS A 83 2.94 2.81 -14.30
CA HIS A 83 1.87 3.69 -14.77
C HIS A 83 2.02 5.13 -14.27
N GLY A 84 3.19 5.48 -13.74
CA GLY A 84 3.51 6.85 -13.39
C GLY A 84 3.10 7.31 -12.00
N PHE A 85 2.64 6.39 -11.14
CA PHE A 85 2.28 6.74 -9.77
C PHE A 85 3.52 6.79 -8.87
N ARG A 86 3.48 7.66 -7.87
CA ARG A 86 4.49 7.67 -6.81
C ARG A 86 4.02 6.71 -5.74
N VAL A 87 4.83 5.71 -5.43
CA VAL A 87 4.41 4.64 -4.52
C VAL A 87 5.50 4.26 -3.55
N LYS A 88 5.09 3.79 -2.37
CA LYS A 88 5.96 3.13 -1.40
C LYS A 88 5.23 1.90 -0.90
N ASN A 89 5.99 0.85 -0.61
CA ASN A 89 5.43 -0.39 -0.05
C ASN A 89 5.61 -0.38 1.46
N LEU A 90 4.54 -0.63 2.21
CA LEU A 90 4.62 -0.70 3.67
C LEU A 90 5.45 -1.92 4.07
N SER A 91 6.60 -1.67 4.69
CA SER A 91 7.52 -2.70 5.11
C SER A 91 6.84 -3.63 6.11
N GLY A 92 6.81 -4.93 5.82
CA GLY A 92 6.15 -5.92 6.65
C GLY A 92 4.63 -5.93 6.53
N GLY A 93 4.06 -5.00 5.78
CA GLY A 93 2.63 -4.95 5.50
C GLY A 93 1.78 -4.66 6.72
N PHE A 94 0.51 -5.03 6.63
CA PHE A 94 -0.47 -4.76 7.68
C PHE A 94 -0.08 -5.41 9.01
N LYS A 95 0.54 -6.58 8.95
CA LYS A 95 0.96 -7.28 10.17
C LYS A 95 1.90 -6.41 11.01
N THR A 96 2.90 -5.79 10.35
CA THR A 96 3.84 -4.91 11.04
C THR A 96 3.15 -3.64 11.52
N TRP A 97 2.27 -3.07 10.71
CA TRP A 97 1.51 -1.88 11.12
C TRP A 97 0.67 -2.18 12.36
N GLN A 98 0.02 -3.34 12.37
CA GLN A 98 -0.84 -3.75 13.47
C GLN A 98 -0.03 -3.90 14.77
N MET A 99 1.15 -4.50 14.68
CA MET A 99 2.02 -4.64 15.84
C MET A 99 2.47 -3.29 16.38
N ALA A 100 2.82 -2.37 15.50
CA ALA A 100 3.25 -1.03 15.92
C ALA A 100 2.10 -0.25 16.54
N SER A 101 0.88 -0.48 16.10
CA SER A 101 -0.29 0.25 16.57
C SER A 101 -0.91 -0.33 17.84
N ALA A 102 -0.49 -1.53 18.24
CA ALA A 102 -1.05 -2.19 19.42
C ALA A 102 -0.54 -1.62 20.74
N GLU A 103 0.47 -0.77 20.67
CA GLU A 103 1.05 -0.17 21.89
C GLU A 103 0.31 1.06 22.38
#